data_1b0b39d82fc0e7d05ce52df5b0cf0b2f
#
_entry.id   1b0b39d82fc0e7d05ce52df5b0cf0b2f
#
_cell.length_a   1.000
_cell.length_b   1.000
_cell.length_c   1.000
_cell.angle_alpha   90.00
_cell.angle_beta   90.00
_cell.angle_gamma   90.00
#
_symmetry.space_group_name_H-M   'P 1'
#
loop_
_entity.id
_entity.type
_entity.pdbx_description
1 polymer ?
#
loop_
_entity_poly.entity_id
_entity_poly.type
_entity_poly.pdbx_seq_one_letter_code
_entity_poly.pdbx_strand_id
1 'polypeptide(L)'
;MKNKKAIIILCIAIVCAIISGVGLYSFLVPQRATIYVYKGNYEAGTTLTSDMLTPMQVDARIVSNGASKSTDSYYITSSTINDVLKKGNKLKTNVVKGMPVIPQQLSVEGGNALEYVMKPESIAVTIPVNSNTGITNDLKAGSRVNIYTCHKANSGGQQTQLLFQNMKVLAVYKSDGQITSVTIEVNHSESLKLIYATTYEIVYLGLVNESGYQSSEGQLIFGQ
;
A
#
# COMPACT_ATOMS: atom_id res chain seq x y z
N MET A 1 -54.10 -55.69 16.03
CA MET A 1 -54.13 -54.29 15.57
C MET A 1 -53.27 -53.31 16.39
N LYS A 2 -52.97 -53.55 17.64
CA LYS A 2 -52.18 -52.67 18.54
C LYS A 2 -50.73 -52.47 18.03
N ASN A 3 -50.07 -53.50 17.49
CA ASN A 3 -48.65 -53.42 17.05
C ASN A 3 -48.43 -52.56 15.81
N LYS A 4 -49.43 -52.42 14.91
CA LYS A 4 -49.23 -51.58 13.68
C LYS A 4 -49.13 -50.09 14.03
N LYS A 5 -49.91 -49.62 14.98
CA LYS A 5 -49.84 -48.19 15.42
C LYS A 5 -48.51 -47.90 16.13
N ALA A 6 -48.01 -48.82 16.94
CA ALA A 6 -46.71 -48.68 17.61
C ALA A 6 -45.54 -48.61 16.62
N ILE A 7 -45.58 -49.46 15.57
CA ILE A 7 -44.54 -49.43 14.49
C ILE A 7 -44.56 -48.12 13.73
N ILE A 8 -45.76 -47.59 13.43
CA ILE A 8 -45.89 -46.30 12.73
C ILE A 8 -45.30 -45.15 13.58
N ILE A 9 -45.64 -45.12 14.88
CA ILE A 9 -45.10 -44.13 15.81
C ILE A 9 -43.57 -44.21 15.91
N LEU A 10 -43.03 -45.42 15.98
CA LEU A 10 -41.58 -45.66 16.00
C LEU A 10 -40.91 -45.16 14.74
N CYS A 11 -41.45 -45.44 13.55
CA CYS A 11 -40.93 -44.96 12.27
C CYS A 11 -40.92 -43.43 12.21
N ILE A 12 -41.99 -42.77 12.64
CA ILE A 12 -42.07 -41.32 12.69
C ILE A 12 -41.04 -40.75 13.64
N ALA A 13 -40.83 -41.33 14.81
CA ALA A 13 -39.84 -40.89 15.77
C ALA A 13 -38.39 -40.98 15.18
N ILE A 14 -38.07 -42.09 14.49
CA ILE A 14 -36.77 -42.27 13.83
C ILE A 14 -36.57 -41.22 12.73
N VAL A 15 -37.58 -40.97 11.90
CA VAL A 15 -37.49 -39.96 10.84
C VAL A 15 -37.28 -38.56 11.44
N CYS A 16 -38.02 -38.21 12.49
CA CYS A 16 -37.85 -36.95 13.20
C CYS A 16 -36.44 -36.81 13.82
N ALA A 17 -35.90 -37.88 14.40
CA ALA A 17 -34.55 -37.90 14.96
C ALA A 17 -33.47 -37.70 13.87
N ILE A 18 -33.64 -38.31 12.70
CA ILE A 18 -32.73 -38.16 11.57
C ILE A 18 -32.78 -36.70 11.03
N ILE A 19 -33.98 -36.15 10.85
CA ILE A 19 -34.14 -34.75 10.36
C ILE A 19 -33.55 -33.78 11.37
N SER A 20 -33.79 -33.96 12.66
CA SER A 20 -33.24 -33.13 13.73
C SER A 20 -31.70 -33.24 13.78
N GLY A 21 -31.16 -34.46 13.63
CA GLY A 21 -29.74 -34.74 13.65
C GLY A 21 -29.02 -34.10 12.44
N VAL A 22 -29.59 -34.23 11.24
CA VAL A 22 -29.06 -33.60 10.02
C VAL A 22 -29.16 -32.07 10.12
N GLY A 23 -30.26 -31.54 10.61
CA GLY A 23 -30.42 -30.10 10.83
C GLY A 23 -29.39 -29.54 11.80
N LEU A 24 -29.23 -30.23 12.96
CA LEU A 24 -28.22 -29.82 13.95
C LEU A 24 -26.80 -29.94 13.43
N TYR A 25 -26.47 -31.00 12.67
CA TYR A 25 -25.19 -31.20 12.05
C TYR A 25 -24.88 -30.08 11.05
N SER A 26 -25.82 -29.74 10.16
CA SER A 26 -25.67 -28.65 9.17
C SER A 26 -25.48 -27.28 9.82
N PHE A 27 -26.03 -27.09 11.04
CA PHE A 27 -25.89 -25.86 11.81
C PHE A 27 -24.56 -25.78 12.56
N LEU A 28 -24.08 -26.91 13.07
CA LEU A 28 -22.84 -27.01 13.86
C LEU A 28 -21.56 -27.10 13.01
N VAL A 29 -21.66 -27.69 11.82
CA VAL A 29 -20.49 -27.79 10.92
C VAL A 29 -20.29 -26.44 10.21
N PRO A 30 -19.20 -25.71 10.49
CA PRO A 30 -18.93 -24.44 9.83
C PRO A 30 -18.76 -24.66 8.33
N GLN A 31 -19.51 -23.92 7.53
CA GLN A 31 -19.27 -23.88 6.10
C GLN A 31 -17.89 -23.31 5.82
N ARG A 32 -17.14 -23.94 4.95
CA ARG A 32 -15.79 -23.50 4.57
C ARG A 32 -15.84 -22.68 3.29
N ALA A 33 -15.13 -21.57 3.30
CA ALA A 33 -14.87 -20.75 2.13
C ALA A 33 -13.36 -20.79 1.79
N THR A 34 -13.02 -20.71 0.53
CA THR A 34 -11.63 -20.60 0.09
C THR A 34 -11.31 -19.14 -0.19
N ILE A 35 -10.35 -18.60 0.52
CA ILE A 35 -9.72 -17.31 0.25
C ILE A 35 -8.31 -17.52 -0.28
N TYR A 36 -7.68 -16.44 -0.77
CA TYR A 36 -6.29 -16.49 -1.23
C TYR A 36 -5.40 -15.66 -0.34
N VAL A 37 -4.19 -16.18 -0.10
CA VAL A 37 -3.13 -15.50 0.66
C VAL A 37 -1.87 -15.41 -0.18
N TYR A 38 -1.02 -14.40 0.07
CA TYR A 38 0.25 -14.23 -0.64
C TYR A 38 1.27 -15.30 -0.21
N LYS A 39 1.96 -15.90 -1.18
CA LYS A 39 3.04 -16.88 -0.95
C LYS A 39 4.34 -16.25 -0.46
N GLY A 40 4.56 -14.99 -0.79
CA GLY A 40 5.79 -14.24 -0.54
C GLY A 40 5.53 -12.79 -0.18
N ASN A 41 6.63 -12.04 -0.04
CA ASN A 41 6.59 -10.60 0.09
C ASN A 41 6.66 -9.98 -1.32
N TYR A 42 5.76 -9.06 -1.63
CA TYR A 42 5.70 -8.40 -2.93
C TYR A 42 5.54 -6.90 -2.73
N GLU A 43 6.15 -6.12 -3.62
CA GLU A 43 6.13 -4.67 -3.56
C GLU A 43 4.91 -4.09 -4.29
N ALA A 44 4.52 -2.87 -3.90
CA ALA A 44 3.51 -2.09 -4.60
C ALA A 44 3.90 -1.93 -6.09
N GLY A 45 2.91 -1.92 -6.97
CA GLY A 45 3.12 -1.87 -8.42
C GLY A 45 3.32 -3.24 -9.09
N THR A 46 3.57 -4.31 -8.32
CA THR A 46 3.70 -5.67 -8.85
C THR A 46 2.36 -6.14 -9.42
N THR A 47 2.36 -6.71 -10.63
CA THR A 47 1.17 -7.32 -11.22
C THR A 47 0.84 -8.63 -10.51
N LEU A 48 -0.39 -8.78 -10.08
CA LEU A 48 -0.86 -9.99 -9.40
C LEU A 48 -0.95 -11.16 -10.38
N THR A 49 -0.28 -12.27 -10.04
CA THR A 49 -0.29 -13.51 -10.82
C THR A 49 -0.70 -14.69 -9.94
N SER A 50 -1.17 -15.78 -10.56
CA SER A 50 -1.67 -16.95 -9.84
C SER A 50 -0.60 -17.66 -8.99
N ASP A 51 0.64 -17.62 -9.42
CA ASP A 51 1.78 -18.23 -8.73
C ASP A 51 2.18 -17.51 -7.44
N MET A 52 1.77 -16.24 -7.30
CA MET A 52 1.93 -15.45 -6.07
C MET A 52 0.95 -15.85 -4.96
N LEU A 53 -0.04 -16.69 -5.26
CA LEU A 53 -1.19 -16.96 -4.40
C LEU A 53 -1.24 -18.41 -3.93
N THR A 54 -1.72 -18.61 -2.70
CA THR A 54 -2.03 -19.92 -2.13
C THR A 54 -3.48 -19.91 -1.64
N PRO A 55 -4.31 -20.91 -2.00
CA PRO A 55 -5.64 -21.04 -1.44
C PRO A 55 -5.57 -21.44 0.03
N MET A 56 -6.40 -20.83 0.87
CA MET A 56 -6.56 -21.14 2.29
C MET A 56 -8.03 -21.30 2.62
N GLN A 57 -8.38 -22.38 3.32
CA GLN A 57 -9.75 -22.59 3.78
C GLN A 57 -9.98 -21.89 5.10
N VAL A 58 -11.06 -21.13 5.17
CA VAL A 58 -11.52 -20.40 6.36
C VAL A 58 -12.99 -20.67 6.62
N ASP A 59 -13.48 -20.32 7.79
CA ASP A 59 -14.91 -20.33 8.08
C ASP A 59 -15.64 -19.33 7.17
N ALA A 60 -16.68 -19.79 6.48
CA ALA A 60 -17.43 -18.94 5.56
C ALA A 60 -18.05 -17.70 6.23
N ARG A 61 -18.27 -17.76 7.54
CA ARG A 61 -18.76 -16.63 8.33
C ARG A 61 -17.79 -15.45 8.39
N ILE A 62 -16.48 -15.70 8.24
CA ILE A 62 -15.46 -14.64 8.19
C ILE A 62 -15.49 -13.93 6.84
N VAL A 63 -15.84 -14.64 5.77
CA VAL A 63 -15.85 -14.12 4.41
C VAL A 63 -17.13 -13.36 4.08
N SER A 64 -18.26 -13.87 4.59
CA SER A 64 -19.57 -13.26 4.44
C SER A 64 -19.92 -12.48 5.69
N ASN A 65 -19.76 -11.21 5.75
CA ASN A 65 -20.16 -10.33 6.89
C ASN A 65 -21.62 -10.50 7.37
N GLY A 66 -22.11 -11.73 7.51
CA GLY A 66 -23.48 -12.05 7.90
C GLY A 66 -24.55 -11.68 6.87
N ALA A 67 -24.19 -11.07 5.75
CA ALA A 67 -25.10 -10.70 4.68
C ALA A 67 -25.14 -11.81 3.61
N SER A 68 -26.22 -12.50 3.57
CA SER A 68 -26.50 -13.72 2.79
C SER A 68 -26.41 -13.59 1.26
N LYS A 69 -26.01 -12.45 0.67
CA LYS A 69 -25.89 -12.23 -0.80
C LYS A 69 -25.07 -11.00 -1.19
N SER A 70 -24.09 -10.58 -0.40
CA SER A 70 -23.25 -9.44 -0.78
C SER A 70 -22.15 -9.89 -1.73
N THR A 71 -22.11 -9.29 -2.93
CA THR A 71 -20.96 -9.29 -3.86
C THR A 71 -19.73 -8.62 -3.27
N ASP A 72 -19.86 -7.98 -2.12
CA ASP A 72 -18.81 -7.25 -1.42
C ASP A 72 -18.14 -8.14 -0.36
N SER A 73 -17.49 -9.18 -0.83
CA SER A 73 -16.61 -9.96 0.04
C SER A 73 -15.37 -9.13 0.41
N TYR A 74 -15.02 -9.10 1.68
CA TYR A 74 -13.77 -8.50 2.16
C TYR A 74 -12.53 -9.17 1.56
N TYR A 75 -12.65 -10.42 1.13
CA TYR A 75 -11.56 -11.24 0.64
C TYR A 75 -11.80 -11.67 -0.81
N ILE A 76 -10.72 -11.86 -1.55
CA ILE A 76 -10.78 -12.51 -2.84
C ILE A 76 -10.99 -14.01 -2.63
N THR A 77 -12.11 -14.50 -3.15
CA THR A 77 -12.56 -15.90 -3.01
C THR A 77 -12.33 -16.68 -4.31
N SER A 78 -12.58 -17.99 -4.26
CA SER A 78 -12.51 -18.86 -5.46
C SER A 78 -13.48 -18.44 -6.57
N SER A 79 -14.57 -17.74 -6.26
CA SER A 79 -15.52 -17.24 -7.25
C SER A 79 -15.04 -15.96 -7.95
N THR A 80 -14.20 -15.14 -7.30
CA THR A 80 -13.78 -13.84 -7.81
C THR A 80 -12.34 -13.78 -8.32
N ILE A 81 -11.49 -14.75 -7.93
CA ILE A 81 -10.07 -14.75 -8.25
C ILE A 81 -9.78 -14.70 -9.75
N ASN A 82 -10.53 -15.46 -10.55
CA ASN A 82 -10.31 -15.51 -11.99
C ASN A 82 -10.56 -14.16 -12.67
N ASP A 83 -11.55 -13.42 -12.22
CA ASP A 83 -11.84 -12.09 -12.76
C ASP A 83 -10.77 -11.07 -12.34
N VAL A 84 -10.28 -11.20 -11.11
CA VAL A 84 -9.18 -10.38 -10.60
C VAL A 84 -7.90 -10.61 -11.40
N LEU A 85 -7.53 -11.87 -11.67
CA LEU A 85 -6.33 -12.21 -12.44
C LEU A 85 -6.43 -11.79 -13.91
N LYS A 86 -7.61 -11.98 -14.54
CA LYS A 86 -7.83 -11.56 -15.93
C LYS A 86 -7.71 -10.05 -16.14
N LYS A 87 -8.06 -9.24 -15.15
CA LYS A 87 -7.99 -7.77 -15.23
C LYS A 87 -6.55 -7.24 -15.12
N GLY A 88 -5.57 -8.07 -14.81
CA GLY A 88 -4.18 -7.65 -14.66
C GLY A 88 -3.96 -6.69 -13.49
N ASN A 89 -4.69 -6.89 -12.40
CA ASN A 89 -4.60 -6.03 -11.22
C ASN A 89 -3.17 -5.93 -10.69
N LYS A 90 -2.80 -4.75 -10.22
CA LYS A 90 -1.53 -4.45 -9.55
C LYS A 90 -1.73 -4.22 -8.06
N LEU A 91 -0.70 -4.49 -7.29
CA LEU A 91 -0.68 -4.22 -5.85
C LEU A 91 -0.55 -2.71 -5.61
N LYS A 92 -1.44 -2.13 -4.82
CA LYS A 92 -1.36 -0.72 -4.37
C LYS A 92 -0.37 -0.51 -3.23
N THR A 93 -0.12 -1.56 -2.45
CA THR A 93 0.73 -1.53 -1.25
C THR A 93 1.65 -2.73 -1.22
N ASN A 94 2.73 -2.63 -0.46
CA ASN A 94 3.56 -3.78 -0.15
C ASN A 94 2.75 -4.80 0.64
N VAL A 95 2.90 -6.07 0.29
CA VAL A 95 2.23 -7.19 0.95
C VAL A 95 3.25 -8.19 1.45
N VAL A 96 2.91 -8.90 2.53
CA VAL A 96 3.80 -9.90 3.13
C VAL A 96 3.21 -11.31 3.01
N LYS A 97 4.09 -12.30 3.07
CA LYS A 97 3.70 -13.71 3.05
C LYS A 97 2.61 -14.02 4.09
N GLY A 98 1.58 -14.75 3.67
CA GLY A 98 0.45 -15.13 4.51
C GLY A 98 -0.64 -14.08 4.67
N MET A 99 -0.42 -12.86 4.16
CA MET A 99 -1.45 -11.81 4.16
C MET A 99 -2.59 -12.20 3.22
N PRO A 100 -3.86 -12.07 3.62
CA PRO A 100 -4.99 -12.34 2.73
C PRO A 100 -5.09 -11.29 1.61
N VAL A 101 -5.53 -11.75 0.45
CA VAL A 101 -5.78 -10.86 -0.69
C VAL A 101 -7.14 -10.20 -0.53
N ILE A 102 -7.15 -8.87 -0.48
CA ILE A 102 -8.36 -8.06 -0.38
C ILE A 102 -8.47 -7.11 -1.58
N PRO A 103 -9.69 -6.80 -2.06
CA PRO A 103 -9.89 -5.92 -3.22
C PRO A 103 -9.24 -4.54 -3.09
N GLN A 104 -9.21 -3.99 -1.87
CA GLN A 104 -8.67 -2.67 -1.58
C GLN A 104 -7.15 -2.56 -1.84
N GLN A 105 -6.43 -3.68 -1.79
CA GLN A 105 -5.00 -3.76 -2.10
C GLN A 105 -4.72 -3.77 -3.60
N LEU A 106 -5.74 -3.86 -4.44
CA LEU A 106 -5.61 -4.06 -5.87
C LEU A 106 -6.09 -2.85 -6.66
N SER A 107 -5.45 -2.60 -7.79
CA SER A 107 -5.86 -1.60 -8.78
C SER A 107 -5.90 -2.20 -10.17
N VAL A 108 -6.95 -1.92 -10.90
CA VAL A 108 -7.09 -2.27 -12.32
C VAL A 108 -6.37 -1.26 -13.20
N GLU A 109 -6.34 -0.01 -12.78
CA GLU A 109 -5.64 1.06 -13.48
C GLU A 109 -4.13 0.91 -13.25
N GLY A 110 -3.39 0.96 -14.33
CA GLY A 110 -1.93 0.85 -14.29
C GLY A 110 -1.36 2.01 -13.49
N GLY A 111 -0.54 1.70 -12.52
CA GLY A 111 0.25 2.65 -11.75
C GLY A 111 1.57 2.00 -11.36
N ASN A 112 2.55 2.80 -11.03
CA ASN A 112 3.80 2.32 -10.43
C ASN A 112 3.75 2.41 -8.90
N ALA A 113 4.75 1.85 -8.23
CA ALA A 113 4.80 1.85 -6.78
C ALA A 113 4.75 3.27 -6.18
N LEU A 114 5.31 4.27 -6.86
CA LEU A 114 5.33 5.66 -6.40
C LEU A 114 3.93 6.27 -6.40
N GLU A 115 3.15 6.04 -7.45
CA GLU A 115 1.78 6.57 -7.58
C GLU A 115 0.87 6.12 -6.43
N TYR A 116 1.07 4.89 -5.93
CA TYR A 116 0.25 4.35 -4.82
C TYR A 116 0.64 4.85 -3.44
N VAL A 117 1.89 5.30 -3.25
CA VAL A 117 2.37 5.79 -1.95
C VAL A 117 2.30 7.31 -1.81
N MET A 118 2.02 8.02 -2.91
CA MET A 118 1.82 9.46 -2.94
C MET A 118 0.45 9.86 -2.38
N LYS A 119 0.39 11.05 -1.80
CA LYS A 119 -0.89 11.66 -1.44
C LYS A 119 -1.66 12.08 -2.69
N PRO A 120 -3.00 12.12 -2.63
CA PRO A 120 -3.79 12.75 -3.69
C PRO A 120 -3.27 14.16 -4.00
N GLU A 121 -3.27 14.53 -5.27
CA GLU A 121 -2.83 15.85 -5.76
C GLU A 121 -1.35 16.19 -5.54
N SER A 122 -0.54 15.21 -5.08
CA SER A 122 0.92 15.36 -4.99
C SER A 122 1.61 15.03 -6.30
N ILE A 123 2.80 15.60 -6.48
CA ILE A 123 3.67 15.40 -7.64
C ILE A 123 5.00 14.84 -7.15
N ALA A 124 5.53 13.86 -7.86
CA ALA A 124 6.87 13.32 -7.62
C ALA A 124 7.90 14.07 -8.49
N VAL A 125 8.82 14.76 -7.87
CA VAL A 125 9.92 15.47 -8.57
C VAL A 125 11.23 14.79 -8.19
N THR A 126 12.02 14.39 -9.20
CA THR A 126 13.33 13.79 -8.99
C THR A 126 14.42 14.86 -9.06
N ILE A 127 15.23 14.94 -8.01
CA ILE A 127 16.34 15.88 -7.86
C ILE A 127 17.64 15.11 -8.08
N PRO A 128 18.52 15.53 -8.98
CA PRO A 128 19.88 14.98 -9.04
C PRO A 128 20.67 15.40 -7.80
N VAL A 129 21.40 14.48 -7.23
CA VAL A 129 22.29 14.72 -6.09
C VAL A 129 23.66 14.10 -6.34
N ASN A 130 24.67 14.63 -5.67
CA ASN A 130 26.02 14.10 -5.71
C ASN A 130 26.61 14.04 -4.28
N SER A 131 27.84 13.59 -4.14
CA SER A 131 28.51 13.46 -2.85
C SER A 131 28.61 14.76 -2.03
N ASN A 132 28.52 15.92 -2.67
CA ASN A 132 28.62 17.23 -2.00
C ASN A 132 27.25 17.82 -1.65
N THR A 133 26.24 17.54 -2.47
CA THR A 133 24.88 18.09 -2.33
C THR A 133 23.89 17.09 -1.77
N GLY A 134 24.24 15.82 -1.79
CA GLY A 134 23.44 14.74 -1.23
C GLY A 134 23.72 14.55 0.25
N ILE A 135 22.90 13.75 0.85
CA ILE A 135 23.01 13.28 2.23
C ILE A 135 23.77 11.95 2.23
N THR A 136 24.04 11.43 3.41
CA THR A 136 24.63 10.11 3.60
C THR A 136 23.96 9.03 2.75
N ASN A 137 24.72 8.02 2.32
CA ASN A 137 24.24 6.89 1.53
C ASN A 137 23.15 6.04 2.25
N ASP A 138 22.79 6.40 3.47
CA ASP A 138 21.76 5.75 4.28
C ASP A 138 20.35 6.31 4.05
N LEU A 139 20.22 7.37 3.24
CA LEU A 139 18.91 7.91 2.88
C LEU A 139 18.05 6.83 2.21
N LYS A 140 16.79 6.73 2.63
CA LYS A 140 15.83 5.72 2.16
C LYS A 140 14.49 6.36 1.80
N ALA A 141 13.67 5.64 1.05
CA ALA A 141 12.27 5.99 0.88
C ALA A 141 11.56 6.06 2.26
N GLY A 142 10.74 7.08 2.45
CA GLY A 142 10.11 7.38 3.74
C GLY A 142 10.87 8.37 4.61
N SER A 143 12.17 8.58 4.39
CA SER A 143 12.95 9.63 5.09
C SER A 143 12.36 11.02 4.83
N ARG A 144 12.69 11.97 5.71
CA ARG A 144 12.33 13.38 5.54
C ARG A 144 13.58 14.22 5.36
N VAL A 145 13.49 15.21 4.48
CA VAL A 145 14.60 16.10 4.15
C VAL A 145 14.15 17.55 4.12
N ASN A 146 15.05 18.45 4.49
CA ASN A 146 14.98 19.85 4.16
C ASN A 146 15.70 20.09 2.85
N ILE A 147 15.20 21.01 2.04
CA ILE A 147 15.78 21.40 0.75
C ILE A 147 16.28 22.81 0.88
N TYR A 148 17.57 22.99 0.66
CA TYR A 148 18.24 24.28 0.68
C TYR A 148 18.69 24.61 -0.74
N THR A 149 18.66 25.90 -1.08
CA THR A 149 19.19 26.37 -2.37
C THR A 149 20.26 27.41 -2.13
N CYS A 150 21.26 27.38 -3.00
CA CYS A 150 22.31 28.37 -3.04
C CYS A 150 22.34 28.98 -4.44
N HIS A 151 22.18 30.29 -4.52
CA HIS A 151 22.20 31.05 -5.77
C HIS A 151 23.00 32.33 -5.62
N LYS A 152 23.38 32.92 -6.76
CA LYS A 152 24.06 34.20 -6.79
C LYS A 152 23.03 35.31 -6.61
N ALA A 153 23.22 36.13 -5.58
CA ALA A 153 22.34 37.26 -5.33
C ALA A 153 22.56 38.37 -6.37
N ASN A 154 21.56 39.22 -6.58
CA ASN A 154 21.63 40.36 -7.49
C ASN A 154 22.76 41.36 -7.13
N SER A 155 23.14 41.40 -5.84
CA SER A 155 24.25 42.20 -5.30
C SER A 155 25.64 41.62 -5.61
N GLY A 156 25.73 40.44 -6.25
CA GLY A 156 26.97 39.76 -6.58
C GLY A 156 27.49 38.80 -5.53
N GLY A 157 26.89 38.75 -4.35
CA GLY A 157 27.15 37.78 -3.27
C GLY A 157 26.50 36.40 -3.53
N GLN A 158 26.86 35.43 -2.70
CA GLN A 158 26.18 34.14 -2.68
C GLN A 158 25.12 34.15 -1.57
N GLN A 159 23.95 33.60 -1.86
CA GLN A 159 22.84 33.55 -0.93
C GLN A 159 22.35 32.11 -0.76
N THR A 160 22.18 31.67 0.46
CA THR A 160 21.64 30.35 0.79
C THR A 160 20.31 30.52 1.53
N GLN A 161 19.33 29.76 1.12
CA GLN A 161 18.00 29.80 1.74
C GLN A 161 17.43 28.39 1.94
N LEU A 162 16.58 28.25 2.95
CA LEU A 162 15.73 27.06 3.14
C LEU A 162 14.55 27.19 2.18
N LEU A 163 14.51 26.36 1.13
CA LEU A 163 13.45 26.37 0.13
C LEU A 163 12.20 25.62 0.64
N PHE A 164 12.41 24.40 1.11
CA PHE A 164 11.36 23.55 1.67
C PHE A 164 11.86 22.80 2.89
N GLN A 165 10.97 22.57 3.85
CA GLN A 165 11.27 21.80 5.04
C GLN A 165 10.40 20.55 5.15
N ASN A 166 10.98 19.51 5.75
CA ASN A 166 10.27 18.31 6.14
C ASN A 166 9.64 17.52 4.96
N MET A 167 10.25 17.58 3.78
CA MET A 167 9.74 16.95 2.57
C MET A 167 9.94 15.44 2.62
N LYS A 168 8.92 14.68 2.17
CA LYS A 168 8.96 13.22 2.16
C LYS A 168 9.72 12.72 0.94
N VAL A 169 10.68 11.85 1.18
CA VAL A 169 11.42 11.10 0.13
C VAL A 169 10.57 9.91 -0.29
N LEU A 170 10.26 9.84 -1.58
CA LEU A 170 9.50 8.74 -2.18
C LEU A 170 10.41 7.61 -2.67
N ALA A 171 11.54 7.97 -3.30
CA ALA A 171 12.52 7.01 -3.82
C ALA A 171 13.92 7.59 -3.77
N VAL A 172 14.90 6.70 -3.71
CA VAL A 172 16.34 7.01 -3.75
C VAL A 172 16.98 6.11 -4.81
N TYR A 173 17.67 6.72 -5.75
CA TYR A 173 18.39 6.00 -6.81
C TYR A 173 19.89 6.05 -6.54
N LYS A 174 20.53 4.90 -6.71
CA LYS A 174 21.97 4.72 -6.47
C LYS A 174 22.65 4.16 -7.71
N SER A 175 23.87 4.62 -7.96
CA SER A 175 24.80 4.00 -8.89
C SER A 175 26.11 3.77 -8.15
N ASP A 176 26.70 2.59 -8.30
CA ASP A 176 27.95 2.19 -7.65
C ASP A 176 27.95 2.42 -6.11
N GLY A 177 26.78 2.21 -5.49
CA GLY A 177 26.59 2.38 -4.05
C GLY A 177 26.41 3.82 -3.58
N GLN A 178 26.49 4.81 -4.49
CA GLN A 178 26.29 6.22 -4.17
C GLN A 178 24.94 6.73 -4.67
N ILE A 179 24.32 7.62 -3.89
CA ILE A 179 23.05 8.25 -4.27
C ILE A 179 23.31 9.20 -5.42
N THR A 180 22.56 9.02 -6.52
CA THR A 180 22.62 9.85 -7.72
C THR A 180 21.40 10.74 -7.89
N SER A 181 20.24 10.32 -7.38
CA SER A 181 19.03 11.14 -7.39
C SER A 181 18.05 10.73 -6.30
N VAL A 182 17.19 11.66 -5.94
CA VAL A 182 16.18 11.50 -4.90
C VAL A 182 14.85 12.02 -5.43
N THR A 183 13.78 11.24 -5.30
CA THR A 183 12.42 11.65 -5.65
C THR A 183 11.68 12.15 -4.43
N ILE A 184 11.18 13.37 -4.50
CA ILE A 184 10.50 14.09 -3.42
C ILE A 184 9.02 14.27 -3.75
N GLU A 185 8.15 14.10 -2.73
CA GLU A 185 6.73 14.39 -2.80
C GLU A 185 6.49 15.87 -2.56
N VAL A 186 5.90 16.56 -3.52
CA VAL A 186 5.62 18.00 -3.49
C VAL A 186 4.21 18.29 -3.99
N ASN A 187 3.65 19.44 -3.66
CA ASN A 187 2.44 19.94 -4.32
C ASN A 187 2.78 20.64 -5.65
N HIS A 188 1.74 21.06 -6.40
CA HIS A 188 1.94 21.71 -7.71
C HIS A 188 2.77 22.98 -7.63
N SER A 189 2.51 23.86 -6.68
CA SER A 189 3.26 25.12 -6.52
C SER A 189 4.71 24.87 -6.12
N GLU A 190 4.94 23.91 -5.24
CA GLU A 190 6.28 23.50 -4.81
C GLU A 190 7.06 22.84 -5.94
N SER A 191 6.38 22.06 -6.80
CA SER A 191 7.06 21.41 -7.94
C SER A 191 7.68 22.41 -8.90
N LEU A 192 6.96 23.51 -9.20
CA LEU A 192 7.49 24.58 -10.07
C LEU A 192 8.73 25.24 -9.46
N LYS A 193 8.68 25.56 -8.16
CA LYS A 193 9.83 26.15 -7.45
C LYS A 193 11.01 25.20 -7.39
N LEU A 194 10.73 23.90 -7.16
CA LEU A 194 11.77 22.89 -7.07
C LEU A 194 12.46 22.65 -8.42
N ILE A 195 11.70 22.58 -9.51
CA ILE A 195 12.23 22.46 -10.87
C ILE A 195 13.08 23.69 -11.23
N TYR A 196 12.60 24.89 -10.89
CA TYR A 196 13.38 26.11 -11.10
C TYR A 196 14.71 26.05 -10.32
N ALA A 197 14.65 25.72 -9.03
CA ALA A 197 15.85 25.64 -8.18
C ALA A 197 16.84 24.59 -8.70
N THR A 198 16.39 23.41 -9.10
CA THR A 198 17.28 22.35 -9.65
C THR A 198 17.90 22.71 -10.99
N THR A 199 17.28 23.64 -11.74
CA THR A 199 17.76 24.07 -13.04
C THR A 199 18.76 25.21 -12.94
N TYR A 200 18.55 26.16 -12.04
CA TYR A 200 19.27 27.44 -12.00
C TYR A 200 20.09 27.67 -10.72
N GLU A 201 19.90 26.84 -9.70
CA GLU A 201 20.56 26.99 -8.41
C GLU A 201 21.26 25.68 -8.00
N ILE A 202 22.08 25.74 -6.97
CA ILE A 202 22.64 24.54 -6.36
C ILE A 202 21.71 24.11 -5.24
N VAL A 203 21.19 22.88 -5.34
CA VAL A 203 20.27 22.31 -4.37
C VAL A 203 21.01 21.39 -3.41
N TYR A 204 20.85 21.61 -2.11
CA TYR A 204 21.37 20.77 -1.04
C TYR A 204 20.21 20.11 -0.30
N LEU A 205 20.43 18.86 0.12
CA LEU A 205 19.47 18.13 0.97
C LEU A 205 20.04 18.02 2.37
N GLY A 206 19.22 18.28 3.37
CA GLY A 206 19.51 18.05 4.79
C GLY A 206 18.58 16.99 5.35
N LEU A 207 19.12 15.88 5.90
CA LEU A 207 18.33 14.83 6.55
C LEU A 207 17.70 15.39 7.83
N VAL A 208 16.42 15.11 8.03
CA VAL A 208 15.66 15.54 9.19
C VAL A 208 15.34 14.31 10.04
N ASN A 209 15.22 14.52 11.35
CA ASN A 209 14.80 13.47 12.28
C ASN A 209 13.45 12.88 11.87
N GLU A 210 13.18 11.63 12.22
CA GLU A 210 11.93 10.92 11.95
C GLU A 210 10.70 11.67 12.45
N SER A 211 10.80 12.36 13.59
CA SER A 211 9.74 13.21 14.15
C SER A 211 9.49 14.50 13.35
N GLY A 212 10.35 14.79 12.36
CA GLY A 212 10.32 16.00 11.59
C GLY A 212 11.04 17.17 12.24
N TYR A 213 11.35 18.19 11.43
CA TYR A 213 11.92 19.45 11.87
C TYR A 213 10.97 20.57 11.46
N GLN A 214 10.58 21.37 12.41
CA GLN A 214 9.84 22.59 12.16
C GLN A 214 10.65 23.79 12.70
N SER A 215 11.14 24.63 11.81
CA SER A 215 11.63 25.95 12.20
C SER A 215 10.44 26.88 12.30
N SER A 216 10.33 27.55 13.43
CA SER A 216 9.40 28.69 13.61
C SER A 216 9.97 29.96 12.97
N GLU A 217 11.24 29.95 12.65
CA GLU A 217 11.89 31.05 11.94
C GLU A 217 11.57 30.92 10.45
N GLY A 218 11.15 32.02 9.84
CA GLY A 218 10.91 32.10 8.39
C GLY A 218 12.14 31.77 7.57
N GLN A 219 12.05 31.93 6.28
CA GLN A 219 13.17 31.70 5.35
C GLN A 219 14.44 32.41 5.84
N LEU A 220 15.40 31.64 6.36
CA LEU A 220 16.70 32.17 6.74
C LEU A 220 17.52 32.37 5.46
N ILE A 221 17.90 33.61 5.20
CA ILE A 221 18.72 33.98 4.05
C ILE A 221 20.09 34.38 4.60
N PHE A 222 21.14 33.71 4.15
CA PHE A 222 22.51 33.99 4.50
C PHE A 222 23.31 34.42 3.27
N GLY A 223 24.19 35.37 3.45
CA GLY A 223 25.08 35.91 2.44
C GLY A 223 24.64 37.29 1.94
N GLN A 224 25.54 38.21 1.91
CA GLN A 224 25.45 39.51 1.24
C GLN A 224 26.43 39.59 0.12
#